data_2fb39e708286863fc2ae608cddbbca2a
#
_entry.id   2fb39e708286863fc2ae608cddbbca2a
#
_cell.length_a   1.000
_cell.length_b   1.000
_cell.length_c   1.000
_cell.angle_alpha   90.00
_cell.angle_beta   90.00
_cell.angle_gamma   90.00
#
_symmetry.space_group_name_H-M   'P 1'
#
loop_
_entity.id
_entity.type
_entity.pdbx_description
1 polymer ?
#
loop_
_entity_poly.entity_id
_entity_poly.type
_entity_poly.pdbx_seq_one_letter_code
_entity_poly.pdbx_strand_id
1 'polypeptide(L)'
;MIKELLKSAERGEPLWLPDLRRRFEKDSEARRAVIRLWESESRPRDRELFFPPAEDEEERYFLLRYAAANVYNILSAFSGREVQIFCDEELRALLAPLPALFDTQDGFGKVRNIARRIHGSFRIGFDTLEEYIPLPETEAPAETALGERLLARCVAAEEKGCVGVDIGGSDIKLAASVKGRLLYTKELNWNPASSPTAEGILSPILALIREARDKIEASGGQLDAVGISFPDIVIGDRIVGGETPKTRAMRENAALDYEKEFSKLRELRALVLPLCAPDGEVHLTNDGNMAAFTAAVELAAGGREELIRGGVIAHTLGTDLGTGWLLADGTIPACPLELYDLLLDLGDLPSAALPPEDLRSTRNENSGMNGLRRYLGQAAAWRLAYRIDPRLIEGFLTREDGRLCIPTAPEDLRKPCLQHLMDRAAQGDPKAEEIFRTIGKNLSVVTREANWLFSVTPPRRILFGRFVKSRRCFELLREGFSRGGTGVELMAADEELANSALMKQLTQMPGVTVAQFAQAIGAIYYALS
;
A
#
# COMPACT_ATOMS: atom_id res chain seq x y z
N MET A 1 34.05 -4.75 -1.83
CA MET A 1 32.77 -4.19 -2.34
C MET A 1 31.84 -3.77 -1.20
N ILE A 2 31.52 -4.65 -0.25
CA ILE A 2 30.56 -4.34 0.85
C ILE A 2 31.08 -3.19 1.73
N LYS A 3 32.36 -3.17 2.08
CA LYS A 3 32.99 -2.05 2.84
C LYS A 3 32.80 -0.68 2.20
N GLU A 4 32.79 -0.59 0.88
CA GLU A 4 32.52 0.67 0.18
C GLU A 4 31.05 1.09 0.32
N LEU A 5 30.13 0.13 0.29
CA LEU A 5 28.71 0.39 0.54
C LEU A 5 28.48 0.89 1.96
N LEU A 6 29.09 0.23 2.96
CA LEU A 6 28.98 0.65 4.37
C LEU A 6 29.53 2.06 4.58
N LYS A 7 30.69 2.39 4.00
CA LYS A 7 31.24 3.76 4.01
C LYS A 7 30.31 4.77 3.32
N SER A 8 29.60 4.37 2.26
CA SER A 8 28.61 5.22 1.59
C SER A 8 27.41 5.51 2.53
N ALA A 9 26.93 4.48 3.23
CA ALA A 9 25.89 4.62 4.23
C ALA A 9 26.29 5.56 5.39
N GLU A 10 27.53 5.46 5.87
CA GLU A 10 28.08 6.37 6.90
C GLU A 10 28.04 7.84 6.46
N ARG A 11 28.24 8.11 5.16
CA ARG A 11 28.11 9.47 4.58
C ARG A 11 26.67 9.93 4.38
N GLY A 12 25.68 9.08 4.72
CA GLY A 12 24.26 9.40 4.60
C GLY A 12 23.66 9.09 3.24
N GLU A 13 24.35 8.31 2.40
CA GLU A 13 23.83 7.85 1.12
C GLU A 13 22.93 6.62 1.34
N PRO A 14 21.72 6.56 0.75
CA PRO A 14 20.87 5.40 0.88
C PRO A 14 21.44 4.21 0.10
N LEU A 15 21.37 3.02 0.68
CA LEU A 15 21.70 1.76 0.03
C LEU A 15 20.42 1.08 -0.46
N TRP A 16 19.96 1.49 -1.64
CA TRP A 16 18.70 1.00 -2.19
C TRP A 16 18.71 -0.50 -2.49
N LEU A 17 17.80 -1.24 -1.93
CA LEU A 17 17.70 -2.70 -2.07
C LEU A 17 17.63 -3.17 -3.54
N PRO A 18 16.87 -2.54 -4.46
CA PRO A 18 16.92 -2.89 -5.89
C PRO A 18 18.29 -2.68 -6.55
N ASP A 19 19.06 -1.67 -6.10
CA ASP A 19 20.40 -1.39 -6.65
C ASP A 19 21.43 -2.38 -6.11
N LEU A 20 21.30 -2.80 -4.85
CA LEU A 20 22.12 -3.85 -4.25
C LEU A 20 21.92 -5.17 -4.98
N ARG A 21 20.67 -5.60 -5.24
CA ARG A 21 20.38 -6.83 -6.02
C ARG A 21 21.07 -6.79 -7.38
N ARG A 22 20.89 -5.72 -8.13
CA ARG A 22 21.50 -5.56 -9.46
C ARG A 22 23.04 -5.54 -9.42
N ARG A 23 23.62 -4.98 -8.35
CA ARG A 23 25.07 -4.94 -8.15
C ARG A 23 25.62 -6.31 -7.81
N PHE A 24 24.97 -7.04 -6.91
CA PHE A 24 25.38 -8.36 -6.47
C PHE A 24 25.21 -9.43 -7.56
N GLU A 25 24.14 -9.34 -8.36
CA GLU A 25 23.92 -10.20 -9.52
C GLU A 25 25.05 -10.11 -10.56
N LYS A 26 25.71 -8.95 -10.67
CA LYS A 26 26.83 -8.73 -11.61
C LYS A 26 28.18 -9.14 -11.07
N ASP A 27 28.27 -9.49 -9.80
CA ASP A 27 29.49 -9.94 -9.19
C ASP A 27 29.74 -11.41 -9.55
N SER A 28 30.86 -11.67 -10.24
CA SER A 28 31.22 -13.02 -10.70
C SER A 28 31.54 -14.01 -9.57
N GLU A 29 31.84 -13.51 -8.37
CA GLU A 29 32.13 -14.31 -7.18
C GLU A 29 30.89 -14.50 -6.28
N ALA A 30 29.76 -13.84 -6.63
CA ALA A 30 28.54 -13.93 -5.83
C ALA A 30 27.92 -15.33 -5.88
N ARG A 31 27.53 -15.81 -4.72
CA ARG A 31 26.81 -17.07 -4.55
C ARG A 31 25.33 -16.85 -4.78
N ARG A 32 24.70 -17.79 -5.46
CA ARG A 32 23.27 -17.76 -5.75
C ARG A 32 22.46 -18.41 -4.63
N ALA A 33 21.34 -17.81 -4.25
CA ALA A 33 20.25 -18.44 -3.50
C ALA A 33 18.93 -18.27 -4.24
N VAL A 34 18.03 -19.23 -4.08
CA VAL A 34 16.64 -19.10 -4.54
C VAL A 34 15.72 -19.10 -3.32
N ILE A 35 14.91 -18.04 -3.19
CA ILE A 35 13.88 -17.94 -2.17
C ILE A 35 12.58 -18.39 -2.79
N ARG A 36 11.99 -19.47 -2.29
CA ARG A 36 10.65 -19.93 -2.64
C ARG A 36 9.67 -19.57 -1.54
N LEU A 37 8.70 -18.74 -1.88
CA LEU A 37 7.56 -18.47 -1.02
C LEU A 37 6.43 -19.44 -1.37
N TRP A 38 5.90 -20.13 -0.37
CA TRP A 38 4.68 -20.92 -0.47
C TRP A 38 3.48 -20.14 0.07
N GLU A 39 2.70 -19.50 -0.83
CA GLU A 39 1.44 -18.85 -0.46
C GLU A 39 0.40 -19.93 -0.05
N SER A 40 0.34 -21.04 -0.81
CA SER A 40 -0.42 -22.25 -0.53
C SER A 40 0.37 -23.46 -1.05
N GLU A 41 -0.17 -24.67 -0.88
CA GLU A 41 0.46 -25.90 -1.42
C GLU A 41 0.65 -25.89 -2.94
N SER A 42 -0.19 -25.15 -3.66
CA SER A 42 -0.22 -25.09 -5.12
C SER A 42 0.26 -23.79 -5.73
N ARG A 43 0.69 -22.81 -4.92
CA ARG A 43 1.10 -21.47 -5.40
C ARG A 43 2.45 -21.06 -4.84
N PRO A 44 3.56 -21.64 -5.33
CA PRO A 44 4.89 -21.17 -5.01
C PRO A 44 5.28 -19.97 -5.89
N ARG A 45 6.19 -19.13 -5.34
CA ARG A 45 6.84 -18.04 -6.06
C ARG A 45 8.33 -18.07 -5.80
N ASP A 46 9.14 -18.01 -6.83
CA ASP A 46 10.59 -18.00 -6.73
C ASP A 46 11.16 -16.61 -6.95
N ARG A 47 12.21 -16.29 -6.18
CA ARG A 47 13.04 -15.09 -6.35
C ARG A 47 14.51 -15.45 -6.16
N GLU A 48 15.33 -15.02 -7.08
CA GLU A 48 16.78 -15.22 -6.99
C GLU A 48 17.44 -14.06 -6.26
N LEU A 49 18.43 -14.40 -5.44
CA LEU A 49 19.32 -13.46 -4.79
C LEU A 49 20.77 -13.90 -4.98
N PHE A 50 21.65 -12.93 -5.03
CA PHE A 50 23.09 -13.12 -5.16
C PHE A 50 23.79 -12.50 -3.96
N PHE A 51 24.82 -13.19 -3.46
CA PHE A 51 25.55 -12.83 -2.24
C PHE A 51 27.04 -12.77 -2.55
N PRO A 52 27.64 -11.58 -2.59
CA PRO A 52 29.08 -11.45 -2.75
C PRO A 52 29.81 -12.05 -1.55
N PRO A 53 31.13 -12.39 -1.67
CA PRO A 53 31.90 -12.86 -0.55
C PRO A 53 31.98 -11.80 0.57
N ALA A 54 31.96 -12.25 1.82
CA ALA A 54 32.12 -11.44 3.01
C ALA A 54 33.44 -11.75 3.71
N GLU A 55 34.25 -10.72 3.98
CA GLU A 55 35.60 -10.87 4.57
C GLU A 55 35.59 -10.87 6.11
N ASP A 56 34.58 -10.21 6.72
CA ASP A 56 34.49 -10.06 8.17
C ASP A 56 33.03 -10.15 8.68
N GLU A 57 32.85 -10.06 9.99
CA GLU A 57 31.56 -10.17 10.65
C GLU A 57 30.60 -9.02 10.32
N GLU A 58 31.10 -7.81 10.06
CA GLU A 58 30.28 -6.66 9.68
C GLU A 58 29.66 -6.88 8.30
N GLU A 59 30.46 -7.35 7.34
CA GLU A 59 29.99 -7.70 6.00
C GLU A 59 29.01 -8.90 6.03
N ARG A 60 29.27 -9.91 6.88
CA ARG A 60 28.36 -11.06 7.09
C ARG A 60 27.01 -10.58 7.64
N TYR A 61 27.04 -9.70 8.64
CA TYR A 61 25.82 -9.13 9.21
C TYR A 61 25.05 -8.28 8.18
N PHE A 62 25.75 -7.51 7.36
CA PHE A 62 25.12 -6.76 6.27
C PHE A 62 24.41 -7.69 5.27
N LEU A 63 25.04 -8.80 4.85
CA LEU A 63 24.44 -9.77 3.95
C LEU A 63 23.24 -10.51 4.58
N LEU A 64 23.30 -10.81 5.88
CA LEU A 64 22.17 -11.37 6.61
C LEU A 64 20.97 -10.40 6.60
N ARG A 65 21.23 -9.11 6.81
CA ARG A 65 20.19 -8.08 6.74
C ARG A 65 19.66 -7.88 5.32
N TYR A 66 20.53 -8.00 4.32
CA TYR A 66 20.12 -8.00 2.91
C TYR A 66 19.15 -9.15 2.61
N ALA A 67 19.45 -10.36 3.07
CA ALA A 67 18.54 -11.51 2.95
C ALA A 67 17.22 -11.25 3.68
N ALA A 68 17.29 -10.79 4.94
CA ALA A 68 16.13 -10.52 5.76
C ALA A 68 15.20 -9.46 5.14
N ALA A 69 15.75 -8.39 4.58
CA ALA A 69 14.96 -7.34 3.91
C ALA A 69 14.23 -7.87 2.67
N ASN A 70 14.90 -8.72 1.86
CA ASN A 70 14.26 -9.32 0.70
C ASN A 70 13.14 -10.29 1.09
N VAL A 71 13.36 -11.15 2.09
CA VAL A 71 12.32 -12.05 2.63
C VAL A 71 11.15 -11.25 3.22
N TYR A 72 11.45 -10.19 3.96
CA TYR A 72 10.44 -9.30 4.52
C TYR A 72 9.57 -8.66 3.42
N ASN A 73 10.19 -8.13 2.36
CA ASN A 73 9.47 -7.49 1.26
C ASN A 73 8.59 -8.50 0.50
N ILE A 74 9.07 -9.72 0.27
CA ILE A 74 8.27 -10.79 -0.34
C ILE A 74 7.04 -11.09 0.53
N LEU A 75 7.21 -11.23 1.85
CA LEU A 75 6.12 -11.50 2.78
C LEU A 75 5.17 -10.33 2.94
N SER A 76 5.66 -9.10 2.92
CA SER A 76 4.84 -7.88 2.99
C SER A 76 3.93 -7.73 1.77
N ALA A 77 4.42 -8.12 0.58
CA ALA A 77 3.64 -8.09 -0.64
C ALA A 77 2.65 -9.24 -0.75
N PHE A 78 3.08 -10.48 -0.47
CA PHE A 78 2.30 -11.69 -0.80
C PHE A 78 1.82 -12.45 0.41
N SER A 79 2.55 -12.39 1.54
CA SER A 79 2.39 -13.33 2.65
C SER A 79 2.62 -14.80 2.21
N GLY A 80 2.80 -15.70 3.15
CA GLY A 80 2.96 -17.13 2.87
C GLY A 80 3.11 -17.95 4.14
N ARG A 81 2.82 -19.24 4.04
CA ARG A 81 2.96 -20.17 5.17
C ARG A 81 4.40 -20.62 5.39
N GLU A 82 5.22 -20.53 4.34
CA GLU A 82 6.60 -21.01 4.37
C GLU A 82 7.48 -20.22 3.39
N VAL A 83 8.69 -19.93 3.83
CA VAL A 83 9.80 -19.47 3.00
C VAL A 83 10.85 -20.55 2.99
N GLN A 84 11.15 -21.12 1.82
CA GLN A 84 12.16 -22.12 1.59
C GLN A 84 13.34 -21.49 0.84
N ILE A 85 14.55 -21.61 1.37
CA ILE A 85 15.76 -21.01 0.80
C ILE A 85 16.68 -22.11 0.30
N PHE A 86 16.86 -22.16 -1.00
CA PHE A 86 17.80 -23.08 -1.66
C PHE A 86 19.14 -22.39 -1.83
N CYS A 87 20.19 -22.91 -1.21
CA CYS A 87 21.54 -22.34 -1.27
C CYS A 87 22.61 -23.41 -1.01
N ASP A 88 23.88 -23.05 -1.24
CA ASP A 88 24.99 -23.90 -0.86
C ASP A 88 25.24 -23.88 0.67
N GLU A 89 26.11 -24.77 1.14
CA GLU A 89 26.36 -24.95 2.58
C GLU A 89 27.00 -23.71 3.23
N GLU A 90 27.88 -23.01 2.53
CA GLU A 90 28.55 -21.82 3.04
C GLU A 90 27.56 -20.66 3.22
N LEU A 91 26.71 -20.45 2.22
CA LEU A 91 25.66 -19.43 2.30
C LEU A 91 24.59 -19.82 3.34
N ARG A 92 24.29 -21.13 3.48
CA ARG A 92 23.41 -21.64 4.53
C ARG A 92 23.95 -21.30 5.93
N ALA A 93 25.27 -21.46 6.15
CA ALA A 93 25.90 -21.10 7.42
C ALA A 93 25.80 -19.59 7.71
N LEU A 94 25.96 -18.73 6.69
CA LEU A 94 25.76 -17.28 6.81
C LEU A 94 24.31 -16.92 7.13
N LEU A 95 23.34 -17.57 6.51
CA LEU A 95 21.92 -17.28 6.65
C LEU A 95 21.24 -18.03 7.82
N ALA A 96 21.93 -18.92 8.51
CA ALA A 96 21.37 -19.70 9.62
C ALA A 96 20.66 -18.85 10.69
N PRO A 97 21.09 -17.60 11.03
CA PRO A 97 20.37 -16.77 12.00
C PRO A 97 19.06 -16.15 11.46
N LEU A 98 18.79 -16.22 10.14
CA LEU A 98 17.66 -15.54 9.50
C LEU A 98 16.30 -15.87 10.14
N PRO A 99 15.93 -17.14 10.45
CA PRO A 99 14.65 -17.45 11.08
C PRO A 99 14.44 -16.73 12.40
N ALA A 100 15.50 -16.59 13.23
CA ALA A 100 15.43 -15.93 14.52
C ALA A 100 15.12 -14.42 14.41
N LEU A 101 15.51 -13.75 13.31
CA LEU A 101 15.15 -12.35 13.07
C LEU A 101 13.63 -12.17 12.90
N PHE A 102 12.94 -13.17 12.39
CA PHE A 102 11.49 -13.16 12.21
C PHE A 102 10.73 -13.67 13.45
N ASP A 103 11.42 -14.22 14.45
CA ASP A 103 10.83 -14.68 15.70
C ASP A 103 10.71 -13.58 16.78
N THR A 104 10.67 -12.33 16.36
CA THR A 104 10.44 -11.16 17.20
C THR A 104 8.97 -10.74 17.15
N GLN A 105 8.50 -9.92 18.11
CA GLN A 105 7.15 -9.36 18.06
C GLN A 105 7.08 -8.17 17.07
N ASP A 106 8.14 -7.38 17.02
CA ASP A 106 8.25 -6.17 16.22
C ASP A 106 9.23 -6.36 15.04
N GLY A 107 9.41 -5.35 14.22
CA GLY A 107 10.35 -5.36 13.11
C GLY A 107 10.01 -6.46 12.09
N PHE A 108 10.95 -7.38 11.84
CA PHE A 108 10.73 -8.48 10.90
C PHE A 108 9.60 -9.43 11.33
N GLY A 109 9.30 -9.54 12.61
CA GLY A 109 8.22 -10.39 13.13
C GLY A 109 6.81 -9.95 12.72
N LYS A 110 6.61 -8.69 12.32
CA LYS A 110 5.32 -8.19 11.86
C LYS A 110 4.75 -9.02 10.71
N VAL A 111 5.53 -9.25 9.66
CA VAL A 111 5.06 -10.02 8.49
C VAL A 111 4.80 -11.49 8.83
N ARG A 112 5.54 -12.08 9.79
CA ARG A 112 5.25 -13.41 10.33
C ARG A 112 3.88 -13.45 11.03
N ASN A 113 3.56 -12.45 11.83
CA ASN A 113 2.27 -12.37 12.53
C ASN A 113 1.11 -12.29 11.53
N ILE A 114 1.26 -11.47 10.48
CA ILE A 114 0.30 -11.40 9.37
C ILE A 114 0.19 -12.75 8.66
N ALA A 115 1.31 -13.39 8.33
CA ALA A 115 1.33 -14.70 7.68
C ALA A 115 0.60 -15.77 8.52
N ARG A 116 0.82 -15.79 9.84
CA ARG A 116 0.09 -16.70 10.75
C ARG A 116 -1.40 -16.44 10.81
N ARG A 117 -1.84 -15.18 10.72
CA ARG A 117 -3.28 -14.84 10.66
C ARG A 117 -3.93 -15.32 9.36
N ILE A 118 -3.20 -15.25 8.23
CA ILE A 118 -3.71 -15.66 6.91
C ILE A 118 -3.68 -17.19 6.77
N HIS A 119 -2.54 -17.82 7.12
CA HIS A 119 -2.23 -19.21 6.77
C HIS A 119 -2.26 -20.19 7.97
N GLY A 120 -2.41 -19.68 9.20
CA GLY A 120 -2.39 -20.48 10.44
C GLY A 120 -0.98 -20.84 10.94
N SER A 121 0.03 -20.83 10.06
CA SER A 121 1.42 -21.15 10.39
C SER A 121 2.39 -20.31 9.56
N PHE A 122 3.65 -20.24 10.01
CA PHE A 122 4.75 -19.66 9.26
C PHE A 122 6.07 -20.32 9.65
N ARG A 123 6.91 -20.63 8.67
CA ARG A 123 8.28 -21.12 8.88
C ARG A 123 9.24 -20.63 7.80
N ILE A 124 10.53 -20.60 8.16
CA ILE A 124 11.65 -20.41 7.21
C ILE A 124 12.50 -21.66 7.28
N GLY A 125 12.76 -22.29 6.14
CA GLY A 125 13.56 -23.49 5.99
C GLY A 125 14.67 -23.33 4.96
N PHE A 126 15.65 -24.25 5.00
CA PHE A 126 16.79 -24.28 4.08
C PHE A 126 16.92 -25.65 3.43
N ASP A 127 17.20 -25.65 2.12
CA ASP A 127 17.52 -26.82 1.34
C ASP A 127 18.72 -26.54 0.43
N THR A 128 19.24 -27.57 -0.23
CA THR A 128 20.37 -27.43 -1.15
C THR A 128 19.91 -26.97 -2.53
N LEU A 129 20.79 -26.30 -3.29
CA LEU A 129 20.50 -25.93 -4.68
C LEU A 129 20.27 -27.15 -5.58
N GLU A 130 20.79 -28.32 -5.23
CA GLU A 130 20.57 -29.58 -5.95
C GLU A 130 19.13 -30.07 -5.85
N GLU A 131 18.44 -29.72 -4.76
CA GLU A 131 17.02 -30.05 -4.52
C GLU A 131 16.08 -29.02 -5.16
N TYR A 132 16.60 -27.93 -5.69
CA TYR A 132 15.79 -26.91 -6.32
C TYR A 132 15.29 -27.35 -7.69
N ILE A 133 13.99 -27.43 -7.83
CA ILE A 133 13.31 -27.65 -9.10
C ILE A 133 12.64 -26.32 -9.51
N PRO A 134 13.05 -25.69 -10.64
CA PRO A 134 12.44 -24.46 -11.12
C PRO A 134 10.94 -24.62 -11.33
N LEU A 135 10.20 -23.55 -11.06
CA LEU A 135 8.76 -23.50 -11.37
C LEU A 135 8.56 -23.50 -12.89
N PRO A 136 7.51 -24.13 -13.40
CA PRO A 136 7.14 -24.01 -14.81
C PRO A 136 6.90 -22.54 -15.15
N GLU A 137 7.30 -22.13 -16.35
CA GLU A 137 6.96 -20.80 -16.86
C GLU A 137 5.44 -20.64 -16.86
N THR A 138 4.95 -19.61 -16.19
CA THR A 138 3.53 -19.28 -16.20
C THR A 138 3.24 -18.64 -17.55
N GLU A 139 2.37 -19.26 -18.34
CA GLU A 139 1.88 -18.61 -19.56
C GLU A 139 1.29 -17.24 -19.18
N ALA A 140 1.61 -16.23 -19.98
CA ALA A 140 0.98 -14.92 -19.83
C ALA A 140 -0.54 -15.13 -19.91
N PRO A 141 -1.32 -14.54 -18.98
CA PRO A 141 -2.77 -14.65 -19.04
C PRO A 141 -3.24 -14.22 -20.43
N ALA A 142 -4.12 -15.04 -21.03
CA ALA A 142 -4.73 -14.71 -22.31
C ALA A 142 -5.29 -13.29 -22.26
N GLU A 143 -5.23 -12.54 -23.36
CA GLU A 143 -5.87 -11.22 -23.45
C GLU A 143 -7.33 -11.36 -23.02
N THR A 144 -7.63 -10.90 -21.82
CA THR A 144 -8.97 -10.99 -21.24
C THR A 144 -9.72 -9.72 -21.60
N ALA A 145 -11.00 -9.85 -21.84
CA ALA A 145 -11.92 -8.72 -22.06
C ALA A 145 -12.18 -7.97 -20.74
N LEU A 146 -11.11 -7.48 -20.06
CA LEU A 146 -11.23 -6.78 -18.77
C LEU A 146 -12.20 -5.61 -18.89
N GLY A 147 -12.07 -4.81 -19.96
CA GLY A 147 -12.96 -3.66 -20.23
C GLY A 147 -14.43 -4.07 -20.28
N GLU A 148 -14.76 -5.13 -21.03
CA GLU A 148 -16.14 -5.62 -21.14
C GLU A 148 -16.72 -6.08 -19.80
N ARG A 149 -15.92 -6.78 -18.97
CA ARG A 149 -16.34 -7.20 -17.62
C ARG A 149 -16.62 -6.02 -16.70
N LEU A 150 -15.77 -4.99 -16.75
CA LEU A 150 -15.95 -3.78 -15.95
C LEU A 150 -17.19 -2.98 -16.42
N LEU A 151 -17.42 -2.89 -17.74
CA LEU A 151 -18.60 -2.25 -18.30
C LEU A 151 -19.89 -3.02 -17.96
N ALA A 152 -19.85 -4.36 -17.94
CA ALA A 152 -20.98 -5.16 -17.50
C ALA A 152 -21.44 -4.83 -16.06
N ARG A 153 -20.48 -4.53 -15.16
CA ARG A 153 -20.80 -4.07 -13.80
C ARG A 153 -21.46 -2.68 -13.79
N CYS A 154 -21.04 -1.78 -14.69
CA CYS A 154 -21.70 -0.49 -14.85
C CYS A 154 -23.15 -0.66 -15.30
N VAL A 155 -23.42 -1.56 -16.24
CA VAL A 155 -24.77 -1.89 -16.71
C VAL A 155 -25.61 -2.52 -15.58
N ALA A 156 -25.04 -3.44 -14.81
CA ALA A 156 -25.73 -4.05 -13.68
C ALA A 156 -26.18 -3.02 -12.62
N ALA A 157 -25.43 -1.94 -12.44
CA ALA A 157 -25.79 -0.84 -11.54
C ALA A 157 -27.04 -0.07 -12.00
N GLU A 158 -27.40 -0.15 -13.30
CA GLU A 158 -28.60 0.50 -13.84
C GLU A 158 -29.91 -0.22 -13.44
N GLU A 159 -29.81 -1.43 -12.93
CA GLU A 159 -30.99 -2.22 -12.54
C GLU A 159 -31.16 -2.35 -11.03
N LYS A 160 -30.09 -2.17 -10.25
CA LYS A 160 -29.99 -2.48 -8.83
C LYS A 160 -29.99 -1.24 -7.93
N GLY A 161 -30.34 -1.44 -6.65
CA GLY A 161 -30.07 -0.50 -5.57
C GLY A 161 -28.76 -0.87 -4.88
N CYS A 162 -27.79 0.04 -4.88
CA CYS A 162 -26.44 -0.26 -4.43
C CYS A 162 -25.93 0.78 -3.44
N VAL A 163 -25.09 0.33 -2.51
CA VAL A 163 -24.35 1.19 -1.59
C VAL A 163 -22.85 0.90 -1.73
N GLY A 164 -22.07 1.94 -1.89
CA GLY A 164 -20.62 1.88 -1.82
C GLY A 164 -20.11 2.67 -0.63
N VAL A 165 -19.21 2.07 0.14
CA VAL A 165 -18.60 2.65 1.34
C VAL A 165 -17.09 2.69 1.19
N ASP A 166 -16.49 3.86 1.33
CA ASP A 166 -15.05 4.05 1.43
C ASP A 166 -14.69 4.44 2.86
N ILE A 167 -14.02 3.54 3.56
CA ILE A 167 -13.63 3.71 4.96
C ILE A 167 -12.19 4.20 5.01
N GLY A 168 -12.01 5.47 5.34
CA GLY A 168 -10.69 6.08 5.54
C GLY A 168 -10.23 6.06 7.01
N GLY A 169 -9.04 6.58 7.26
CA GLY A 169 -8.50 6.75 8.61
C GLY A 169 -9.08 7.94 9.38
N SER A 170 -9.68 8.92 8.70
CA SER A 170 -10.23 10.16 9.28
C SER A 170 -11.70 10.39 8.95
N ASP A 171 -12.22 9.67 7.98
CA ASP A 171 -13.58 9.83 7.47
C ASP A 171 -14.10 8.53 6.87
N ILE A 172 -15.43 8.38 6.85
CA ILE A 172 -16.14 7.34 6.10
C ILE A 172 -16.95 8.07 5.04
N LYS A 173 -16.83 7.65 3.79
CA LYS A 173 -17.59 8.18 2.67
C LYS A 173 -18.53 7.12 2.15
N LEU A 174 -19.76 7.50 1.88
CA LEU A 174 -20.78 6.61 1.39
C LEU A 174 -21.46 7.23 0.17
N ALA A 175 -21.72 6.40 -0.84
CA ALA A 175 -22.57 6.71 -1.97
C ALA A 175 -23.65 5.64 -2.11
N ALA A 176 -24.88 6.07 -2.42
CA ALA A 176 -26.01 5.18 -2.69
C ALA A 176 -26.63 5.49 -4.05
N SER A 177 -26.92 4.45 -4.82
CA SER A 177 -27.57 4.56 -6.12
C SER A 177 -28.77 3.63 -6.24
N VAL A 178 -29.73 4.02 -7.08
CA VAL A 178 -30.90 3.21 -7.43
C VAL A 178 -31.11 3.31 -8.93
N LYS A 179 -31.13 2.19 -9.61
CA LYS A 179 -31.40 2.10 -11.05
C LYS A 179 -30.54 3.10 -11.86
N GLY A 180 -29.25 3.06 -11.65
CA GLY A 180 -28.27 3.93 -12.34
C GLY A 180 -28.30 5.40 -11.94
N ARG A 181 -29.12 5.80 -10.97
CA ARG A 181 -29.19 7.16 -10.47
C ARG A 181 -28.52 7.30 -9.10
N LEU A 182 -27.54 8.20 -8.99
CA LEU A 182 -26.93 8.56 -7.72
C LEU A 182 -27.97 9.28 -6.84
N LEU A 183 -28.35 8.63 -5.76
CA LEU A 183 -29.43 9.09 -4.86
C LEU A 183 -28.89 9.92 -3.70
N TYR A 184 -27.76 9.52 -3.13
CA TYR A 184 -27.28 10.03 -1.86
C TYR A 184 -25.77 9.88 -1.72
N THR A 185 -25.13 10.89 -1.13
CA THR A 185 -23.74 10.83 -0.69
C THR A 185 -23.62 11.37 0.72
N LYS A 186 -22.76 10.80 1.52
CA LYS A 186 -22.48 11.26 2.89
C LYS A 186 -21.03 11.05 3.27
N GLU A 187 -20.47 12.03 3.95
CA GLU A 187 -19.18 11.93 4.63
C GLU A 187 -19.40 12.03 6.15
N LEU A 188 -18.78 11.13 6.89
CA LEU A 188 -18.77 11.12 8.35
C LEU A 188 -17.32 11.20 8.83
N ASN A 189 -16.96 12.27 9.53
CA ASN A 189 -15.67 12.34 10.21
C ASN A 189 -15.66 11.40 11.40
N TRP A 190 -14.59 10.64 11.55
CA TRP A 190 -14.38 9.69 12.64
C TRP A 190 -12.91 9.53 12.99
N ASN A 191 -12.61 8.82 14.07
CA ASN A 191 -11.23 8.48 14.45
C ASN A 191 -11.20 7.03 14.96
N PRO A 192 -11.01 6.03 14.10
CA PRO A 192 -10.98 4.62 14.49
C PRO A 192 -9.79 4.30 15.41
N ALA A 193 -8.67 5.04 15.29
CA ALA A 193 -7.50 4.86 16.14
C ALA A 193 -7.76 5.12 17.63
N SER A 194 -8.81 5.87 17.96
CA SER A 194 -9.25 6.13 19.34
C SER A 194 -10.31 5.15 19.84
N SER A 195 -10.80 4.24 19.00
CA SER A 195 -11.83 3.26 19.38
C SER A 195 -11.20 2.07 20.13
N PRO A 196 -11.52 1.88 21.43
CA PRO A 196 -10.93 0.81 22.23
C PRO A 196 -11.58 -0.56 22.00
N THR A 197 -12.60 -0.65 21.15
CA THR A 197 -13.38 -1.87 20.86
C THR A 197 -13.72 -1.98 19.38
N ALA A 198 -14.00 -3.18 18.89
CA ALA A 198 -14.50 -3.42 17.54
C ALA A 198 -15.88 -2.76 17.31
N GLU A 199 -16.74 -2.74 18.33
CA GLU A 199 -18.07 -2.10 18.25
C GLU A 199 -17.95 -0.62 17.90
N GLY A 200 -16.99 0.12 18.49
CA GLY A 200 -16.75 1.52 18.17
C GLY A 200 -16.32 1.77 16.72
N ILE A 201 -15.82 0.74 16.04
CA ILE A 201 -15.48 0.78 14.61
C ILE A 201 -16.68 0.34 13.76
N LEU A 202 -17.36 -0.74 14.12
CA LEU A 202 -18.45 -1.34 13.35
C LEU A 202 -19.73 -0.49 13.37
N SER A 203 -20.11 0.06 14.52
CA SER A 203 -21.39 0.77 14.70
C SER A 203 -21.57 1.97 13.76
N PRO A 204 -20.58 2.87 13.57
CA PRO A 204 -20.73 3.98 12.62
C PRO A 204 -20.92 3.51 11.16
N ILE A 205 -20.21 2.45 10.77
CA ILE A 205 -20.31 1.87 9.41
C ILE A 205 -21.72 1.32 9.19
N LEU A 206 -22.20 0.48 10.10
CA LEU A 206 -23.53 -0.12 10.02
C LEU A 206 -24.64 0.92 10.06
N ALA A 207 -24.48 1.99 10.86
CA ALA A 207 -25.46 3.08 10.93
C ALA A 207 -25.59 3.81 9.58
N LEU A 208 -24.46 4.11 8.92
CA LEU A 208 -24.44 4.76 7.60
C LEU A 208 -25.09 3.88 6.53
N ILE A 209 -24.81 2.58 6.51
CA ILE A 209 -25.41 1.64 5.54
C ILE A 209 -26.91 1.53 5.77
N ARG A 210 -27.40 1.46 7.02
CA ARG A 210 -28.84 1.47 7.33
C ARG A 210 -29.50 2.75 6.84
N GLU A 211 -28.91 3.91 7.09
CA GLU A 211 -29.45 5.19 6.61
C GLU A 211 -29.54 5.22 5.08
N ALA A 212 -28.52 4.71 4.37
CA ALA A 212 -28.54 4.63 2.91
C ALA A 212 -29.62 3.66 2.40
N ARG A 213 -29.78 2.49 3.04
CA ARG A 213 -30.85 1.54 2.74
C ARG A 213 -32.24 2.21 2.87
N ASP A 214 -32.49 2.88 3.99
CA ASP A 214 -33.78 3.52 4.24
C ASP A 214 -34.11 4.58 3.16
N LYS A 215 -33.08 5.28 2.63
CA LYS A 215 -33.26 6.22 1.50
C LYS A 215 -33.54 5.50 0.18
N ILE A 216 -32.90 4.36 -0.07
CA ILE A 216 -33.16 3.51 -1.24
C ILE A 216 -34.62 3.01 -1.20
N GLU A 217 -35.05 2.48 -0.07
CA GLU A 217 -36.40 1.99 0.14
C GLU A 217 -37.47 3.11 0.00
N ALA A 218 -37.18 4.29 0.56
CA ALA A 218 -38.03 5.46 0.40
C ALA A 218 -38.17 5.94 -1.06
N SER A 219 -37.20 5.62 -1.91
CA SER A 219 -37.22 5.89 -3.36
C SER A 219 -37.92 4.80 -4.18
N GLY A 220 -38.47 3.77 -3.53
CA GLY A 220 -39.14 2.63 -4.18
C GLY A 220 -38.16 1.57 -4.73
N GLY A 221 -36.89 1.57 -4.27
CA GLY A 221 -35.91 0.54 -4.53
C GLY A 221 -35.75 -0.45 -3.38
N GLN A 222 -34.82 -1.38 -3.52
CA GLN A 222 -34.33 -2.24 -2.45
C GLN A 222 -32.81 -2.25 -2.47
N LEU A 223 -32.16 -2.57 -1.35
CA LEU A 223 -30.71 -2.66 -1.28
C LEU A 223 -30.26 -4.04 -1.78
N ASP A 224 -29.75 -4.09 -3.01
CA ASP A 224 -29.36 -5.33 -3.67
C ASP A 224 -27.87 -5.65 -3.46
N ALA A 225 -27.02 -4.62 -3.36
CA ALA A 225 -25.57 -4.85 -3.25
C ALA A 225 -24.86 -3.78 -2.39
N VAL A 226 -23.86 -4.21 -1.62
CA VAL A 226 -23.00 -3.32 -0.82
C VAL A 226 -21.53 -3.63 -1.10
N GLY A 227 -20.79 -2.63 -1.55
CA GLY A 227 -19.33 -2.69 -1.70
C GLY A 227 -18.63 -1.87 -0.62
N ILE A 228 -17.58 -2.42 -0.04
CA ILE A 228 -16.84 -1.79 1.06
C ILE A 228 -15.36 -1.75 0.76
N SER A 229 -14.80 -0.56 0.71
CA SER A 229 -13.37 -0.27 0.77
C SER A 229 -12.97 -0.18 2.24
N PHE A 230 -12.08 -1.08 2.70
CA PHE A 230 -11.68 -1.14 4.10
C PHE A 230 -10.18 -0.89 4.27
N PRO A 231 -9.76 -0.02 5.20
CA PRO A 231 -8.38 0.44 5.29
C PRO A 231 -7.49 -0.52 6.11
N ASP A 232 -7.52 -1.78 5.77
CA ASP A 232 -6.68 -2.84 6.35
C ASP A 232 -6.54 -4.00 5.34
N ILE A 233 -5.79 -5.05 5.66
CA ILE A 233 -5.66 -6.23 4.80
C ILE A 233 -7.03 -6.93 4.70
N VAL A 234 -7.53 -7.04 3.48
CA VAL A 234 -8.76 -7.77 3.14
C VAL A 234 -8.43 -8.82 2.08
N ILE A 235 -8.76 -10.08 2.35
CA ILE A 235 -8.52 -11.20 1.43
C ILE A 235 -9.82 -12.01 1.34
N GLY A 236 -10.36 -12.15 0.11
CA GLY A 236 -11.58 -12.91 -0.12
C GLY A 236 -12.77 -12.41 0.70
N ASP A 237 -13.07 -11.11 0.65
CA ASP A 237 -14.14 -10.45 1.42
C ASP A 237 -13.97 -10.52 2.96
N ARG A 238 -12.78 -10.89 3.44
CA ARG A 238 -12.50 -11.07 4.87
C ARG A 238 -11.42 -10.11 5.34
N ILE A 239 -11.69 -9.37 6.41
CA ILE A 239 -10.70 -8.53 7.09
C ILE A 239 -9.71 -9.45 7.83
N VAL A 240 -8.45 -9.39 7.47
CA VAL A 240 -7.38 -10.20 8.06
C VAL A 240 -6.69 -9.43 9.18
N GLY A 241 -6.38 -8.17 8.95
CA GLY A 241 -5.70 -7.27 9.88
C GLY A 241 -4.19 -7.24 9.72
N GLY A 242 -3.67 -6.04 9.43
CA GLY A 242 -2.26 -5.73 9.21
C GLY A 242 -1.57 -4.99 10.36
N GLU A 243 -2.16 -4.97 11.56
CA GLU A 243 -1.63 -4.21 12.72
C GLU A 243 -1.53 -2.70 12.46
N THR A 244 -2.49 -2.15 11.75
CA THR A 244 -2.50 -0.74 11.37
C THR A 244 -2.68 0.20 12.57
N PRO A 245 -2.26 1.47 12.46
CA PRO A 245 -2.55 2.47 13.49
C PRO A 245 -4.04 2.66 13.79
N LYS A 246 -4.93 2.29 12.86
CA LYS A 246 -6.38 2.43 12.99
C LYS A 246 -7.00 1.58 14.10
N THR A 247 -6.32 0.52 14.53
CA THR A 247 -6.72 -0.33 15.68
C THR A 247 -5.86 -0.09 16.92
N ARG A 248 -5.15 1.03 17.00
CA ARG A 248 -4.20 1.32 18.09
C ARG A 248 -4.85 1.25 19.48
N ALA A 249 -5.92 2.00 19.72
CA ALA A 249 -6.56 2.01 21.04
C ALA A 249 -7.12 0.63 21.44
N MET A 250 -7.53 -0.18 20.46
CA MET A 250 -7.96 -1.57 20.72
C MET A 250 -6.77 -2.44 21.14
N ARG A 251 -5.59 -2.32 20.52
CA ARG A 251 -4.38 -3.05 20.92
C ARG A 251 -3.85 -2.62 22.28
N GLU A 252 -3.94 -1.33 22.59
CA GLU A 252 -3.48 -0.75 23.85
C GLU A 252 -4.48 -0.97 24.99
N ASN A 253 -5.67 -1.49 24.72
CA ASN A 253 -6.68 -1.76 25.74
C ASN A 253 -6.36 -3.04 26.52
N ALA A 254 -5.66 -2.87 27.65
CA ALA A 254 -5.25 -3.99 28.51
C ALA A 254 -6.42 -4.80 29.14
N ALA A 255 -7.67 -4.28 29.06
CA ALA A 255 -8.84 -5.00 29.56
C ALA A 255 -9.39 -6.04 28.57
N LEU A 256 -8.88 -6.06 27.33
CA LEU A 256 -9.37 -6.93 26.26
C LEU A 256 -8.25 -7.81 25.70
N ASP A 257 -8.63 -8.99 25.22
CA ASP A 257 -7.81 -9.78 24.32
C ASP A 257 -7.94 -9.19 22.91
N TYR A 258 -6.85 -8.62 22.40
CA TYR A 258 -6.85 -7.95 21.10
C TYR A 258 -7.29 -8.87 19.97
N GLU A 259 -6.78 -10.09 19.89
CA GLU A 259 -7.11 -11.01 18.77
C GLU A 259 -8.60 -11.40 18.80
N LYS A 260 -9.13 -11.62 20.00
CA LYS A 260 -10.57 -11.92 20.19
C LYS A 260 -11.42 -10.70 19.84
N GLU A 261 -11.00 -9.50 20.25
CA GLU A 261 -11.75 -8.28 19.94
C GLU A 261 -11.67 -7.96 18.45
N PHE A 262 -10.47 -8.04 17.85
CA PHE A 262 -10.27 -7.83 16.42
C PHE A 262 -11.07 -8.83 15.56
N SER A 263 -11.25 -10.08 16.04
CA SER A 263 -12.01 -11.09 15.29
C SER A 263 -13.44 -10.64 14.98
N LYS A 264 -14.04 -9.76 15.76
CA LYS A 264 -15.38 -9.18 15.52
C LYS A 264 -15.41 -8.29 14.29
N LEU A 265 -14.30 -7.63 13.92
CA LEU A 265 -14.23 -6.85 12.67
C LEU A 265 -14.36 -7.75 11.44
N ARG A 266 -13.94 -9.02 11.53
CA ARG A 266 -14.05 -10.00 10.45
C ARG A 266 -15.50 -10.33 10.10
N GLU A 267 -16.43 -10.08 11.03
CA GLU A 267 -17.87 -10.30 10.86
C GLU A 267 -18.57 -9.17 10.08
N LEU A 268 -17.85 -8.10 9.67
CA LEU A 268 -18.47 -6.94 9.00
C LEU A 268 -19.37 -7.35 7.83
N ARG A 269 -18.90 -8.27 6.96
CA ARG A 269 -19.72 -8.79 5.85
C ARG A 269 -21.01 -9.44 6.35
N ALA A 270 -20.91 -10.32 7.33
CA ALA A 270 -22.06 -11.02 7.91
C ALA A 270 -23.03 -10.08 8.64
N LEU A 271 -22.55 -8.97 9.20
CA LEU A 271 -23.37 -7.94 9.85
C LEU A 271 -24.09 -7.03 8.83
N VAL A 272 -23.52 -6.84 7.64
CA VAL A 272 -24.11 -6.01 6.57
C VAL A 272 -25.11 -6.82 5.73
N LEU A 273 -24.85 -8.09 5.46
CA LEU A 273 -25.66 -8.95 4.60
C LEU A 273 -27.18 -8.94 4.97
N PRO A 274 -27.59 -8.98 6.25
CA PRO A 274 -29.00 -8.89 6.63
C PRO A 274 -29.67 -7.53 6.33
N LEU A 275 -28.91 -6.51 5.97
CA LEU A 275 -29.45 -5.20 5.55
C LEU A 275 -29.82 -5.20 4.08
N CYS A 276 -29.35 -6.15 3.30
CA CYS A 276 -29.64 -6.33 1.89
C CYS A 276 -30.95 -7.12 1.67
N ALA A 277 -31.45 -7.08 0.44
CA ALA A 277 -32.52 -7.97 -0.03
C ALA A 277 -32.10 -9.44 0.10
N PRO A 278 -33.04 -10.42 0.05
CA PRO A 278 -32.74 -11.85 0.25
C PRO A 278 -31.63 -12.40 -0.66
N ASP A 279 -31.56 -11.91 -1.89
CA ASP A 279 -30.53 -12.31 -2.89
C ASP A 279 -29.41 -11.24 -2.99
N GLY A 280 -29.27 -10.40 -1.98
CA GLY A 280 -28.29 -9.30 -1.98
C GLY A 280 -26.87 -9.78 -1.74
N GLU A 281 -25.92 -8.99 -2.22
CA GLU A 281 -24.50 -9.28 -2.18
C GLU A 281 -23.72 -8.24 -1.36
N VAL A 282 -22.67 -8.68 -0.66
CA VAL A 282 -21.77 -7.80 0.09
C VAL A 282 -20.32 -8.19 -0.24
N HIS A 283 -19.55 -7.25 -0.77
CA HIS A 283 -18.16 -7.44 -1.13
C HIS A 283 -17.25 -6.44 -0.46
N LEU A 284 -16.11 -6.92 0.04
CA LEU A 284 -15.10 -6.11 0.70
C LEU A 284 -13.76 -6.23 -0.01
N THR A 285 -13.03 -5.14 -0.10
CA THR A 285 -11.62 -5.16 -0.47
C THR A 285 -10.82 -4.09 0.28
N ASN A 286 -9.49 -4.17 0.21
CA ASN A 286 -8.61 -3.13 0.74
C ASN A 286 -8.77 -1.81 -0.04
N ASP A 287 -8.53 -0.67 0.63
CA ASP A 287 -8.66 0.68 0.05
C ASP A 287 -7.74 0.92 -1.17
N GLY A 288 -6.52 0.37 -1.17
CA GLY A 288 -5.64 0.40 -2.33
C GLY A 288 -6.19 -0.40 -3.52
N ASN A 289 -6.72 -1.60 -3.26
CA ASN A 289 -7.35 -2.42 -4.30
C ASN A 289 -8.61 -1.76 -4.85
N MET A 290 -9.41 -1.12 -3.99
CA MET A 290 -10.57 -0.33 -4.43
C MET A 290 -10.15 0.82 -5.34
N ALA A 291 -9.04 1.49 -5.03
CA ALA A 291 -8.51 2.55 -5.90
C ALA A 291 -8.12 2.01 -7.29
N ALA A 292 -7.43 0.86 -7.35
CA ALA A 292 -7.06 0.22 -8.62
C ALA A 292 -8.29 -0.20 -9.43
N PHE A 293 -9.29 -0.79 -8.76
CA PHE A 293 -10.55 -1.18 -9.38
C PHE A 293 -11.33 0.03 -9.90
N THR A 294 -11.46 1.09 -9.09
CA THR A 294 -12.14 2.33 -9.48
C THR A 294 -11.51 2.95 -10.72
N ALA A 295 -10.16 3.05 -10.74
CA ALA A 295 -9.44 3.56 -11.90
C ALA A 295 -9.71 2.72 -13.16
N ALA A 296 -9.72 1.40 -13.03
CA ALA A 296 -9.97 0.50 -14.14
C ALA A 296 -11.40 0.68 -14.71
N VAL A 297 -12.41 0.79 -13.84
CA VAL A 297 -13.81 1.05 -14.24
C VAL A 297 -13.91 2.37 -15.00
N GLU A 298 -13.31 3.43 -14.47
CA GLU A 298 -13.38 4.76 -15.08
C GLU A 298 -12.64 4.82 -16.45
N LEU A 299 -11.50 4.14 -16.56
CA LEU A 299 -10.79 4.02 -17.83
C LEU A 299 -11.59 3.21 -18.88
N ALA A 300 -12.21 2.10 -18.46
CA ALA A 300 -13.09 1.32 -19.33
C ALA A 300 -14.30 2.14 -19.78
N ALA A 301 -14.99 2.82 -18.87
CA ALA A 301 -16.13 3.67 -19.15
C ALA A 301 -15.78 4.89 -20.04
N GLY A 302 -14.51 5.31 -20.01
CA GLY A 302 -13.95 6.35 -20.89
C GLY A 302 -13.48 5.84 -22.26
N GLY A 303 -13.64 4.54 -22.57
CA GLY A 303 -13.16 3.94 -23.83
C GLY A 303 -11.63 3.85 -23.89
N ARG A 304 -10.94 3.80 -22.76
CA ARG A 304 -9.47 3.76 -22.62
C ARG A 304 -8.98 2.35 -22.27
N GLU A 305 -9.53 1.33 -22.91
CA GLU A 305 -9.22 -0.07 -22.62
C GLU A 305 -7.73 -0.41 -22.82
N GLU A 306 -7.06 0.27 -23.74
CA GLU A 306 -5.62 0.13 -23.96
C GLU A 306 -4.78 0.46 -22.70
N LEU A 307 -5.31 1.28 -21.77
CA LEU A 307 -4.62 1.65 -20.55
C LEU A 307 -4.76 0.62 -19.42
N ILE A 308 -5.77 -0.26 -19.51
CA ILE A 308 -6.02 -1.32 -18.52
C ILE A 308 -5.59 -2.70 -19.02
N ARG A 309 -5.09 -2.79 -20.25
CA ARG A 309 -4.52 -4.04 -20.78
C ARG A 309 -3.38 -4.53 -19.87
N GLY A 310 -3.45 -5.77 -19.42
CA GLY A 310 -2.51 -6.34 -18.46
C GLY A 310 -2.82 -6.03 -16.98
N GLY A 311 -3.98 -5.41 -16.71
CA GLY A 311 -4.40 -5.05 -15.36
C GLY A 311 -4.05 -3.61 -14.98
N VAL A 312 -4.32 -3.25 -13.70
CA VAL A 312 -4.08 -1.90 -13.16
C VAL A 312 -3.40 -1.98 -11.81
N ILE A 313 -2.28 -1.29 -11.65
CA ILE A 313 -1.72 -1.01 -10.33
C ILE A 313 -1.95 0.46 -10.02
N ALA A 314 -2.55 0.72 -8.86
CA ALA A 314 -2.78 2.06 -8.34
C ALA A 314 -2.05 2.27 -7.03
N HIS A 315 -1.66 3.52 -6.78
CA HIS A 315 -1.06 3.95 -5.53
C HIS A 315 -1.82 5.15 -4.98
N THR A 316 -2.14 5.11 -3.69
CA THR A 316 -2.65 6.28 -2.96
C THR A 316 -1.50 6.90 -2.19
N LEU A 317 -1.01 8.05 -2.63
CA LEU A 317 0.08 8.77 -1.97
C LEU A 317 -0.50 9.87 -1.05
N GLY A 318 -0.37 9.64 0.23
CA GLY A 318 -0.88 10.55 1.28
C GLY A 318 0.00 10.49 2.52
N THR A 319 -0.56 10.04 3.64
CA THR A 319 0.21 9.75 4.86
C THR A 319 1.23 8.65 4.58
N ASP A 320 0.77 7.58 3.94
CA ASP A 320 1.56 6.44 3.47
C ASP A 320 1.33 6.20 1.98
N LEU A 321 1.84 5.10 1.44
CA LEU A 321 1.62 4.63 0.07
C LEU A 321 0.66 3.43 0.09
N GLY A 322 -0.64 3.66 -0.02
CA GLY A 322 -1.57 2.57 -0.31
C GLY A 322 -1.29 1.98 -1.70
N THR A 323 -1.41 0.68 -1.86
CA THR A 323 -1.22 0.02 -3.16
C THR A 323 -2.35 -0.96 -3.41
N GLY A 324 -2.86 -0.95 -4.63
CA GLY A 324 -3.81 -1.92 -5.10
C GLY A 324 -3.44 -2.46 -6.47
N TRP A 325 -3.87 -3.68 -6.72
CA TRP A 325 -3.63 -4.36 -7.98
C TRP A 325 -4.89 -5.08 -8.46
N LEU A 326 -5.38 -4.67 -9.62
CA LEU A 326 -6.38 -5.39 -10.39
C LEU A 326 -5.64 -6.16 -11.50
N LEU A 327 -5.77 -7.48 -11.50
CA LEU A 327 -5.14 -8.34 -12.52
C LEU A 327 -5.84 -8.19 -13.88
N ALA A 328 -5.19 -8.66 -14.94
CA ALA A 328 -5.73 -8.62 -16.30
C ALA A 328 -7.07 -9.37 -16.45
N ASP A 329 -7.31 -10.38 -15.64
CA ASP A 329 -8.57 -11.14 -15.62
C ASP A 329 -9.67 -10.47 -14.78
N GLY A 330 -9.42 -9.27 -14.22
CA GLY A 330 -10.37 -8.53 -13.40
C GLY A 330 -10.47 -9.00 -11.96
N THR A 331 -9.61 -9.90 -11.51
CA THR A 331 -9.54 -10.33 -10.12
C THR A 331 -8.54 -9.49 -9.32
N ILE A 332 -8.75 -9.42 -8.02
CA ILE A 332 -7.82 -8.84 -7.06
C ILE A 332 -6.97 -9.98 -6.48
N PRO A 333 -5.63 -9.89 -6.47
CA PRO A 333 -4.81 -10.94 -5.92
C PRO A 333 -5.08 -11.14 -4.42
N ALA A 334 -5.17 -12.40 -4.00
CA ALA A 334 -5.46 -12.78 -2.61
C ALA A 334 -4.18 -12.66 -1.74
N CYS A 335 -3.62 -11.45 -1.66
CA CYS A 335 -2.41 -11.16 -0.91
C CYS A 335 -2.47 -9.78 -0.23
N PRO A 336 -1.62 -9.50 0.77
CA PRO A 336 -1.68 -8.26 1.53
C PRO A 336 -1.42 -6.98 0.74
N LEU A 337 -0.46 -6.99 -0.20
CA LEU A 337 0.03 -5.82 -0.95
C LEU A 337 0.49 -4.64 -0.05
N GLU A 338 1.04 -4.95 1.14
CA GLU A 338 1.47 -3.96 2.12
C GLU A 338 2.79 -3.28 1.70
N LEU A 339 2.80 -2.64 0.52
CA LEU A 339 4.02 -2.04 -0.04
C LEU A 339 4.51 -0.83 0.78
N TYR A 340 3.66 -0.19 1.56
CA TYR A 340 4.08 0.92 2.43
C TYR A 340 5.08 0.50 3.52
N ASP A 341 5.16 -0.78 3.82
CA ASP A 341 6.09 -1.35 4.80
C ASP A 341 7.39 -1.88 4.17
N LEU A 342 7.56 -1.81 2.84
CA LEU A 342 8.76 -2.31 2.18
C LEU A 342 10.04 -1.68 2.76
N LEU A 343 11.03 -2.53 2.97
CA LEU A 343 12.38 -2.10 3.30
C LEU A 343 13.12 -1.78 2.02
N LEU A 344 13.46 -0.52 1.82
CA LEU A 344 14.11 -0.07 0.59
C LEU A 344 15.57 0.30 0.77
N ASP A 345 15.97 0.74 1.97
CA ASP A 345 17.30 1.26 2.27
C ASP A 345 17.96 0.43 3.37
N LEU A 346 19.09 -0.15 3.08
CA LEU A 346 19.93 -0.86 4.05
C LEU A 346 21.04 0.02 4.66
N GLY A 347 21.06 1.31 4.35
CA GLY A 347 22.02 2.28 4.90
C GLY A 347 21.64 2.83 6.28
N ASP A 348 20.80 2.14 7.04
CA ASP A 348 20.17 2.59 8.28
C ASP A 348 20.98 2.38 9.56
N LEU A 349 22.22 2.00 9.48
CA LEU A 349 23.03 1.59 10.62
C LEU A 349 23.66 2.78 11.36
N PRO A 350 23.47 2.90 12.66
CA PRO A 350 22.35 2.51 13.53
C PRO A 350 21.23 3.56 13.47
N SER A 351 20.16 3.27 12.78
CA SER A 351 19.08 4.23 12.47
C SER A 351 18.40 4.84 13.70
N ALA A 352 18.32 4.12 14.81
CA ALA A 352 17.73 4.62 16.06
C ALA A 352 18.50 5.79 16.69
N ALA A 353 19.80 5.90 16.43
CA ALA A 353 20.65 6.99 16.93
C ALA A 353 20.55 8.25 16.05
N LEU A 354 20.00 8.14 14.84
CA LEU A 354 19.87 9.28 13.93
C LEU A 354 18.80 10.27 14.41
N PRO A 355 18.99 11.59 14.16
CA PRO A 355 17.97 12.57 14.50
C PRO A 355 16.70 12.37 13.67
N PRO A 356 15.53 12.82 14.15
CA PRO A 356 14.25 12.65 13.45
C PRO A 356 14.22 13.21 12.02
N GLU A 357 15.07 14.17 11.72
CA GLU A 357 15.19 14.83 10.42
C GLU A 357 15.92 13.98 9.38
N ASP A 358 16.72 13.02 9.81
CA ASP A 358 17.37 12.09 8.88
C ASP A 358 16.32 11.15 8.29
N LEU A 359 16.32 11.02 6.95
CA LEU A 359 15.39 10.12 6.26
C LEU A 359 15.55 8.66 6.71
N ARG A 360 16.70 8.28 7.23
CA ARG A 360 16.98 6.94 7.74
C ARG A 360 16.62 6.75 9.22
N SER A 361 16.23 7.81 9.92
CA SER A 361 15.87 7.72 11.34
C SER A 361 14.65 6.86 11.56
N THR A 362 14.69 5.93 12.52
CA THR A 362 13.54 5.14 12.96
C THR A 362 12.68 5.84 14.00
N ARG A 363 13.12 6.99 14.52
CA ARG A 363 12.31 7.83 15.40
C ARG A 363 11.07 8.29 14.64
N ASN A 364 9.93 8.34 15.24
CA ASN A 364 8.64 8.75 14.67
C ASN A 364 8.00 7.71 13.71
N GLU A 365 8.55 6.51 13.62
CA GLU A 365 7.97 5.46 12.78
C GLU A 365 7.46 4.29 13.64
N ASN A 366 6.29 3.78 13.29
CA ASN A 366 5.65 2.71 14.05
C ASN A 366 6.37 1.35 13.92
N SER A 367 7.07 1.14 12.81
CA SER A 367 7.74 -0.14 12.54
C SER A 367 9.15 -0.24 13.13
N GLY A 368 9.80 0.87 13.45
CA GLY A 368 11.20 0.89 13.88
C GLY A 368 12.20 0.44 12.79
N MET A 369 11.78 0.35 11.52
CA MET A 369 12.58 -0.11 10.40
C MET A 369 12.66 0.92 9.29
N ASN A 370 13.64 0.83 8.40
CA ASN A 370 13.83 1.73 7.26
C ASN A 370 12.84 1.45 6.12
N GLY A 371 11.58 1.51 6.45
CA GLY A 371 10.50 1.32 5.52
C GLY A 371 10.30 2.49 4.56
N LEU A 372 9.50 2.23 3.56
CA LEU A 372 9.10 3.16 2.51
C LEU A 372 8.55 4.49 3.03
N ARG A 373 7.88 4.50 4.17
CA ARG A 373 7.26 5.68 4.79
C ARG A 373 8.19 6.87 4.95
N ARG A 374 9.48 6.62 5.09
CA ARG A 374 10.49 7.67 5.27
C ARG A 374 10.84 8.38 3.98
N TYR A 375 10.64 7.72 2.87
CA TYR A 375 11.04 8.19 1.55
C TYR A 375 9.86 8.70 0.71
N LEU A 376 8.63 8.37 1.12
CA LEU A 376 7.40 8.78 0.46
C LEU A 376 6.38 9.31 1.46
N GLY A 377 5.35 9.99 0.95
CA GLY A 377 4.27 10.52 1.77
C GLY A 377 4.60 11.83 2.49
N GLN A 378 3.74 12.19 3.41
CA GLN A 378 3.79 13.49 4.12
C GLN A 378 5.05 13.61 4.99
N ALA A 379 5.45 12.54 5.66
CA ALA A 379 6.63 12.55 6.52
C ALA A 379 7.92 12.75 5.71
N ALA A 380 8.02 12.16 4.52
CA ALA A 380 9.15 12.35 3.64
C ALA A 380 9.25 13.79 3.12
N ALA A 381 8.12 14.39 2.71
CA ALA A 381 8.09 15.79 2.26
C ALA A 381 8.63 16.72 3.35
N TRP A 382 8.26 16.49 4.60
CA TRP A 382 8.72 17.29 5.74
C TRP A 382 10.23 17.15 5.99
N ARG A 383 10.74 15.93 6.03
CA ARG A 383 12.17 15.65 6.22
C ARG A 383 13.03 16.18 5.07
N LEU A 384 12.56 16.04 3.84
CA LEU A 384 13.24 16.60 2.66
C LEU A 384 13.28 18.13 2.72
N ALA A 385 12.17 18.78 3.11
CA ALA A 385 12.14 20.23 3.29
C ALA A 385 13.16 20.68 4.35
N TYR A 386 13.23 19.98 5.48
CA TYR A 386 14.21 20.28 6.53
C TYR A 386 15.66 20.14 6.02
N ARG A 387 15.96 19.08 5.27
CA ARG A 387 17.30 18.84 4.71
C ARG A 387 17.70 19.86 3.65
N ILE A 388 16.76 20.31 2.81
CA ILE A 388 17.02 21.28 1.75
C ILE A 388 17.19 22.69 2.34
N ASP A 389 16.23 23.11 3.14
CA ASP A 389 16.26 24.37 3.88
C ASP A 389 15.20 24.38 4.98
N PRO A 390 15.57 24.31 6.27
CA PRO A 390 14.61 24.34 7.39
C PRO A 390 13.67 25.55 7.38
N ARG A 391 14.09 26.67 6.78
CA ARG A 391 13.26 27.88 6.68
C ARG A 391 12.02 27.70 5.81
N LEU A 392 12.01 26.69 4.91
CA LEU A 392 10.82 26.35 4.13
C LEU A 392 9.63 25.99 5.03
N ILE A 393 9.91 25.43 6.21
CA ILE A 393 8.93 24.83 7.10
C ILE A 393 9.09 25.31 8.56
N GLU A 394 9.70 26.49 8.77
CA GLU A 394 10.00 27.00 10.13
C GLU A 394 8.75 27.03 11.03
N GLY A 395 7.58 27.39 10.49
CA GLY A 395 6.31 27.42 11.23
C GLY A 395 5.77 26.04 11.65
N PHE A 396 6.40 24.95 11.18
CA PHE A 396 6.04 23.57 11.49
C PHE A 396 7.12 22.85 12.33
N LEU A 397 8.17 23.56 12.73
CA LEU A 397 9.26 23.01 13.53
C LEU A 397 9.09 23.38 15.01
N THR A 398 9.68 22.57 15.88
CA THR A 398 9.82 22.85 17.32
C THR A 398 11.26 23.27 17.64
N ARG A 399 11.47 23.90 18.79
CA ARG A 399 12.81 24.18 19.31
C ARG A 399 13.11 23.23 20.47
N GLU A 400 14.15 22.42 20.30
CA GLU A 400 14.70 21.56 21.33
C GLU A 400 16.17 21.93 21.51
N ASP A 401 16.58 22.28 22.72
CA ASP A 401 17.96 22.73 23.06
C ASP A 401 18.48 23.85 22.15
N GLY A 402 17.59 24.79 21.78
CA GLY A 402 17.91 25.93 20.91
C GLY A 402 17.98 25.61 19.41
N ARG A 403 17.89 24.36 19.01
CA ARG A 403 17.89 23.89 17.61
C ARG A 403 16.46 23.69 17.11
N LEU A 404 16.21 24.08 15.86
CA LEU A 404 14.97 23.72 15.17
C LEU A 404 15.00 22.24 14.79
N CYS A 405 13.92 21.51 15.08
CA CYS A 405 13.78 20.09 14.77
C CYS A 405 12.34 19.72 14.41
N ILE A 406 12.19 18.61 13.71
CA ILE A 406 10.88 18.02 13.43
C ILE A 406 10.33 17.46 14.75
N PRO A 407 9.09 17.81 15.16
CA PRO A 407 8.52 17.29 16.40
C PRO A 407 8.31 15.77 16.33
N THR A 408 8.46 15.09 17.47
CA THR A 408 8.37 13.62 17.57
C THR A 408 6.97 13.08 17.35
N ALA A 409 5.92 13.86 17.59
CA ALA A 409 4.52 13.45 17.35
C ALA A 409 3.80 14.46 16.43
N PRO A 410 4.17 14.52 15.15
CA PRO A 410 3.73 15.59 14.25
C PRO A 410 2.51 15.26 13.41
N GLU A 411 1.67 14.29 13.76
CA GLU A 411 0.62 13.77 12.88
C GLU A 411 -0.35 14.83 12.39
N ASP A 412 -0.78 15.73 13.26
CA ASP A 412 -1.68 16.84 12.97
C ASP A 412 -1.03 17.96 12.14
N LEU A 413 0.29 18.10 12.17
CA LEU A 413 1.05 19.10 11.41
C LEU A 413 1.50 18.60 10.03
N ARG A 414 1.57 17.30 9.79
CA ARG A 414 2.05 16.70 8.52
C ARG A 414 1.23 17.16 7.31
N LYS A 415 -0.08 17.14 7.42
CA LYS A 415 -0.99 17.53 6.34
C LYS A 415 -0.94 19.03 6.03
N PRO A 416 -0.99 19.95 7.00
CA PRO A 416 -0.77 21.39 6.75
C PRO A 416 0.60 21.70 6.17
N CYS A 417 1.66 21.06 6.66
CA CYS A 417 3.01 21.24 6.15
C CYS A 417 3.12 20.82 4.67
N LEU A 418 2.58 19.66 4.30
CA LEU A 418 2.53 19.24 2.90
C LEU A 418 1.79 20.26 2.04
N GLN A 419 0.62 20.76 2.48
CA GLN A 419 -0.13 21.77 1.72
C GLN A 419 0.71 23.03 1.50
N HIS A 420 1.36 23.52 2.55
CA HIS A 420 2.25 24.67 2.46
C HIS A 420 3.39 24.47 1.42
N LEU A 421 4.02 23.29 1.40
CA LEU A 421 5.05 22.95 0.43
C LEU A 421 4.50 22.86 -1.00
N MET A 422 3.30 22.31 -1.17
CA MET A 422 2.62 22.25 -2.47
C MET A 422 2.32 23.65 -3.01
N ASP A 423 1.85 24.56 -2.15
CA ASP A 423 1.55 25.94 -2.54
C ASP A 423 2.82 26.68 -2.97
N ARG A 424 3.93 26.48 -2.25
CA ARG A 424 5.24 27.05 -2.63
C ARG A 424 5.76 26.48 -3.96
N ALA A 425 5.65 25.18 -4.17
CA ALA A 425 6.05 24.56 -5.43
C ALA A 425 5.19 25.08 -6.60
N ALA A 426 3.88 25.27 -6.39
CA ALA A 426 2.99 25.86 -7.38
C ALA A 426 3.35 27.32 -7.71
N GLN A 427 3.96 28.06 -6.77
CA GLN A 427 4.48 29.41 -6.96
C GLN A 427 5.87 29.45 -7.61
N GLY A 428 6.47 28.28 -7.90
CA GLY A 428 7.78 28.18 -8.55
C GLY A 428 8.98 28.29 -7.61
N ASP A 429 8.81 28.03 -6.29
CA ASP A 429 9.95 27.95 -5.36
C ASP A 429 10.82 26.74 -5.70
N PRO A 430 12.06 26.93 -6.17
CA PRO A 430 12.89 25.83 -6.66
C PRO A 430 13.25 24.81 -5.58
N LYS A 431 13.31 25.21 -4.30
CA LYS A 431 13.60 24.33 -3.18
C LYS A 431 12.38 23.46 -2.86
N ALA A 432 11.18 24.02 -2.91
CA ALA A 432 9.94 23.26 -2.75
C ALA A 432 9.72 22.30 -3.95
N GLU A 433 10.02 22.74 -5.18
CA GLU A 433 9.96 21.87 -6.36
C GLU A 433 10.89 20.65 -6.25
N GLU A 434 12.11 20.82 -5.73
CA GLU A 434 13.09 19.73 -5.58
C GLU A 434 12.60 18.65 -4.59
N ILE A 435 11.78 19.00 -3.60
CA ILE A 435 11.14 18.03 -2.70
C ILE A 435 10.28 17.04 -3.52
N PHE A 436 9.43 17.56 -4.40
CA PHE A 436 8.53 16.71 -5.20
C PHE A 436 9.29 15.90 -6.24
N ARG A 437 10.34 16.45 -6.87
CA ARG A 437 11.23 15.66 -7.75
C ARG A 437 11.90 14.52 -6.99
N THR A 438 12.38 14.77 -5.78
CA THR A 438 13.01 13.74 -4.94
C THR A 438 12.01 12.66 -4.55
N ILE A 439 10.77 13.01 -4.16
CA ILE A 439 9.71 12.04 -3.88
C ILE A 439 9.40 11.22 -5.13
N GLY A 440 9.34 11.83 -6.31
CA GLY A 440 9.17 11.12 -7.57
C GLY A 440 10.30 10.12 -7.85
N LYS A 441 11.56 10.53 -7.63
CA LYS A 441 12.72 9.64 -7.71
C LYS A 441 12.60 8.46 -6.73
N ASN A 442 12.20 8.71 -5.49
CA ASN A 442 12.01 7.65 -4.50
C ASN A 442 10.87 6.70 -4.90
N LEU A 443 9.78 7.21 -5.48
CA LEU A 443 8.69 6.38 -6.03
C LEU A 443 9.19 5.46 -7.17
N SER A 444 10.20 5.87 -7.94
CA SER A 444 10.82 5.00 -8.94
C SER A 444 11.57 3.83 -8.31
N VAL A 445 12.19 4.02 -7.13
CA VAL A 445 12.84 2.92 -6.38
C VAL A 445 11.80 1.89 -5.94
N VAL A 446 10.68 2.35 -5.39
CA VAL A 446 9.55 1.48 -5.03
C VAL A 446 9.02 0.71 -6.24
N THR A 447 8.90 1.38 -7.38
CA THR A 447 8.42 0.74 -8.60
C THR A 447 9.37 -0.36 -9.08
N ARG A 448 10.68 -0.15 -8.98
CA ARG A 448 11.67 -1.19 -9.28
C ARG A 448 11.58 -2.36 -8.30
N GLU A 449 11.35 -2.08 -7.03
CA GLU A 449 11.10 -3.11 -6.01
C GLU A 449 9.84 -3.91 -6.33
N ALA A 450 8.73 -3.23 -6.60
CA ALA A 450 7.47 -3.86 -6.96
C ALA A 450 7.58 -4.69 -8.26
N ASN A 451 8.30 -4.20 -9.28
CA ASN A 451 8.55 -4.95 -10.50
C ASN A 451 9.31 -6.27 -10.24
N TRP A 452 10.28 -6.24 -9.33
CA TRP A 452 10.96 -7.46 -8.92
C TRP A 452 10.05 -8.40 -8.13
N LEU A 453 9.24 -7.86 -7.20
CA LEU A 453 8.29 -8.65 -6.40
C LEU A 453 7.22 -9.32 -7.27
N PHE A 454 6.66 -8.62 -8.23
CA PHE A 454 5.52 -9.09 -9.02
C PHE A 454 5.92 -9.84 -10.30
N SER A 455 7.18 -9.76 -10.74
CA SER A 455 7.74 -10.33 -11.98
C SER A 455 7.15 -9.73 -13.27
N VAL A 456 5.83 -9.65 -13.36
CA VAL A 456 5.09 -9.05 -14.49
C VAL A 456 4.14 -8.01 -13.94
N THR A 457 4.26 -6.79 -14.43
CA THR A 457 3.45 -5.66 -13.95
C THR A 457 2.91 -4.85 -15.12
N PRO A 458 1.74 -4.23 -14.97
CA PRO A 458 1.23 -3.29 -15.96
C PRO A 458 2.25 -2.17 -16.25
N PRO A 459 2.29 -1.67 -17.50
CA PRO A 459 3.26 -0.64 -17.91
C PRO A 459 2.99 0.74 -17.29
N ARG A 460 1.91 0.86 -16.55
CA ARG A 460 1.48 2.13 -15.93
C ARG A 460 1.22 1.97 -14.45
N ARG A 461 1.38 3.08 -13.72
CA ARG A 461 0.97 3.25 -12.33
C ARG A 461 0.03 4.44 -12.25
N ILE A 462 -1.11 4.26 -11.63
CA ILE A 462 -2.09 5.33 -11.40
C ILE A 462 -1.91 5.84 -9.98
N LEU A 463 -1.69 7.15 -9.85
CA LEU A 463 -1.41 7.78 -8.57
C LEU A 463 -2.62 8.58 -8.10
N PHE A 464 -3.12 8.23 -6.92
CA PHE A 464 -4.16 8.93 -6.18
C PHE A 464 -3.58 9.72 -5.00
N GLY A 465 -4.40 10.53 -4.38
CA GLY A 465 -4.11 11.18 -3.11
C GLY A 465 -3.74 12.65 -3.24
N ARG A 466 -3.29 13.20 -2.10
CA ARG A 466 -3.10 14.65 -1.99
C ARG A 466 -2.03 15.21 -2.92
N PHE A 467 -0.96 14.46 -3.14
CA PHE A 467 0.17 14.89 -3.95
C PHE A 467 -0.19 15.18 -5.41
N VAL A 468 -1.23 14.54 -5.95
CA VAL A 468 -1.67 14.72 -7.34
C VAL A 468 -2.76 15.79 -7.50
N LYS A 469 -3.29 16.36 -6.40
CA LYS A 469 -4.28 17.45 -6.46
C LYS A 469 -3.72 18.74 -7.06
N SER A 470 -2.42 18.95 -6.99
CA SER A 470 -1.73 20.05 -7.67
C SER A 470 -1.11 19.52 -8.95
N ARG A 471 -1.55 20.00 -10.10
CA ARG A 471 -0.97 19.66 -11.40
C ARG A 471 0.55 19.88 -11.41
N ARG A 472 1.02 21.01 -10.88
CA ARG A 472 2.46 21.31 -10.81
C ARG A 472 3.21 20.27 -9.98
N CYS A 473 2.70 19.90 -8.80
CA CYS A 473 3.34 18.89 -7.95
C CYS A 473 3.39 17.52 -8.65
N PHE A 474 2.33 17.13 -9.35
CA PHE A 474 2.33 15.90 -10.12
C PHE A 474 3.35 15.92 -11.27
N GLU A 475 3.46 17.02 -12.01
CA GLU A 475 4.47 17.18 -13.05
C GLU A 475 5.90 17.00 -12.51
N LEU A 476 6.19 17.58 -11.34
CA LEU A 476 7.47 17.45 -10.64
C LEU A 476 7.74 16.00 -10.17
N LEU A 477 6.72 15.35 -9.61
CA LEU A 477 6.79 13.93 -9.26
C LEU A 477 7.12 13.07 -10.49
N ARG A 478 6.42 13.29 -11.60
CA ARG A 478 6.64 12.57 -12.85
C ARG A 478 8.03 12.84 -13.43
N GLU A 479 8.52 14.08 -13.36
CA GLU A 479 9.89 14.43 -13.75
C GLU A 479 10.93 13.66 -12.94
N GLY A 480 10.79 13.62 -11.61
CA GLY A 480 11.68 12.86 -10.73
C GLY A 480 11.59 11.34 -10.98
N PHE A 481 10.39 10.83 -11.16
CA PHE A 481 10.11 9.41 -11.42
C PHE A 481 10.75 8.92 -12.72
N SER A 482 10.64 9.69 -13.80
CA SER A 482 11.19 9.31 -15.10
C SER A 482 12.71 9.14 -15.09
N ARG A 483 13.42 9.86 -14.20
CA ARG A 483 14.87 9.73 -14.02
C ARG A 483 15.28 8.37 -13.42
N GLY A 484 14.35 7.62 -12.85
CA GLY A 484 14.62 6.32 -12.21
C GLY A 484 14.69 5.12 -13.15
N GLY A 485 14.40 5.30 -14.45
CA GLY A 485 14.56 4.26 -15.47
C GLY A 485 13.72 3.00 -15.23
N THR A 486 12.47 3.16 -14.77
CA THR A 486 11.59 2.03 -14.42
C THR A 486 10.94 1.35 -15.63
N GLY A 487 10.91 2.00 -16.80
CA GLY A 487 10.11 1.58 -17.96
C GLY A 487 8.60 1.70 -17.77
N VAL A 488 8.15 2.33 -16.67
CA VAL A 488 6.74 2.48 -16.29
C VAL A 488 6.32 3.94 -16.42
N GLU A 489 5.12 4.18 -16.91
CA GLU A 489 4.49 5.49 -16.98
C GLU A 489 3.71 5.79 -15.69
N LEU A 490 3.81 7.03 -15.19
CA LEU A 490 3.04 7.52 -14.05
C LEU A 490 1.88 8.39 -14.53
N MET A 491 0.66 8.02 -14.15
CA MET A 491 -0.57 8.76 -14.42
C MET A 491 -1.16 9.31 -13.13
N ALA A 492 -1.75 10.50 -13.17
CA ALA A 492 -2.58 10.99 -12.08
C ALA A 492 -4.01 10.46 -12.24
N ALA A 493 -4.61 10.08 -11.13
CA ALA A 493 -6.04 9.89 -11.03
C ALA A 493 -6.67 11.23 -10.66
N ASP A 494 -7.03 11.99 -11.67
CA ASP A 494 -7.66 13.29 -11.57
C ASP A 494 -9.07 13.28 -12.15
N GLU A 495 -9.59 14.45 -12.52
CA GLU A 495 -10.91 14.62 -13.11
C GLU A 495 -11.09 13.87 -14.46
N GLU A 496 -10.00 13.43 -15.12
CA GLU A 496 -10.07 12.60 -16.33
C GLU A 496 -10.65 11.20 -16.06
N LEU A 497 -10.72 10.76 -14.79
CA LEU A 497 -11.37 9.52 -14.38
C LEU A 497 -12.85 9.69 -13.99
N ALA A 498 -13.54 10.72 -14.47
CA ALA A 498 -14.98 10.91 -14.26
C ALA A 498 -15.79 10.47 -15.48
N ASN A 499 -15.73 9.19 -15.85
CA ASN A 499 -16.28 8.67 -17.10
C ASN A 499 -17.54 7.79 -16.92
N SER A 500 -17.66 7.05 -15.82
CA SER A 500 -18.83 6.22 -15.55
C SER A 500 -20.08 7.06 -15.29
N ALA A 501 -21.26 6.46 -15.47
CA ALA A 501 -22.53 7.17 -15.34
C ALA A 501 -22.72 7.77 -13.93
N LEU A 502 -22.40 7.01 -12.86
CA LEU A 502 -22.51 7.51 -11.49
C LEU A 502 -21.47 8.58 -11.18
N MET A 503 -20.23 8.45 -11.71
CA MET A 503 -19.19 9.45 -11.50
C MET A 503 -19.53 10.77 -12.20
N LYS A 504 -20.08 10.73 -13.41
CA LYS A 504 -20.59 11.93 -14.10
C LYS A 504 -21.70 12.62 -13.30
N GLN A 505 -22.61 11.86 -12.70
CA GLN A 505 -23.64 12.43 -11.83
C GLN A 505 -23.03 13.08 -10.58
N LEU A 506 -21.99 12.45 -10.00
CA LEU A 506 -21.27 13.01 -8.86
C LEU A 506 -20.69 14.39 -9.17
N THR A 507 -20.11 14.59 -10.37
CA THR A 507 -19.54 15.90 -10.77
C THR A 507 -20.60 17.02 -10.85
N GLN A 508 -21.87 16.66 -10.95
CA GLN A 508 -22.98 17.61 -11.01
C GLN A 508 -23.55 17.95 -9.63
N MET A 509 -23.12 17.24 -8.58
CA MET A 509 -23.61 17.48 -7.21
C MET A 509 -22.88 18.69 -6.59
N PRO A 510 -23.61 19.70 -6.09
CA PRO A 510 -22.99 20.87 -5.47
C PRO A 510 -22.26 20.51 -4.17
N GLY A 511 -21.05 21.03 -4.00
CA GLY A 511 -20.26 20.84 -2.78
C GLY A 511 -19.57 19.48 -2.67
N VAL A 512 -19.62 18.64 -3.71
CA VAL A 512 -19.02 17.31 -3.75
C VAL A 512 -17.95 17.26 -4.84
N THR A 513 -16.85 16.54 -4.61
CA THR A 513 -15.79 16.37 -5.61
C THR A 513 -15.56 14.90 -5.92
N VAL A 514 -15.12 14.61 -7.14
CA VAL A 514 -14.73 13.25 -7.57
C VAL A 514 -13.68 12.68 -6.61
N ALA A 515 -12.64 13.42 -6.30
CA ALA A 515 -11.57 12.98 -5.41
C ALA A 515 -12.05 12.61 -3.99
N GLN A 516 -13.24 13.10 -3.59
CA GLN A 516 -13.82 12.82 -2.28
C GLN A 516 -14.60 11.50 -2.26
N PHE A 517 -15.35 11.17 -3.32
CA PHE A 517 -16.26 10.02 -3.34
C PHE A 517 -15.93 8.98 -4.42
N ALA A 518 -14.82 9.13 -5.16
CA ALA A 518 -14.49 8.20 -6.24
C ALA A 518 -14.45 6.74 -5.80
N GLN A 519 -13.84 6.44 -4.64
CA GLN A 519 -13.76 5.07 -4.14
C GLN A 519 -15.12 4.56 -3.65
N ALA A 520 -15.98 5.41 -3.10
CA ALA A 520 -17.34 5.02 -2.74
C ALA A 520 -18.19 4.69 -4.00
N ILE A 521 -18.03 5.45 -5.09
CA ILE A 521 -18.64 5.11 -6.39
C ILE A 521 -18.05 3.81 -6.95
N GLY A 522 -16.71 3.66 -6.91
CA GLY A 522 -16.04 2.43 -7.32
C GLY A 522 -16.53 1.21 -6.53
N ALA A 523 -16.78 1.38 -5.23
CA ALA A 523 -17.31 0.33 -4.38
C ALA A 523 -18.74 -0.11 -4.79
N ILE A 524 -19.58 0.80 -5.32
CA ILE A 524 -20.88 0.41 -5.92
C ILE A 524 -20.66 -0.59 -7.06
N TYR A 525 -19.75 -0.30 -7.98
CA TYR A 525 -19.46 -1.21 -9.10
C TYR A 525 -18.74 -2.49 -8.65
N TYR A 526 -17.92 -2.39 -7.60
CA TYR A 526 -17.25 -3.56 -7.01
C TYR A 526 -18.23 -4.56 -6.38
N ALA A 527 -19.31 -4.07 -5.81
CA ALA A 527 -20.37 -4.90 -5.23
C ALA A 527 -21.11 -5.78 -6.25
N LEU A 528 -21.00 -5.47 -7.53
CA LEU A 528 -21.71 -6.13 -8.62
C LEU A 528 -20.77 -7.13 -9.32
N SER A 529 -20.67 -8.32 -8.77
CA SER A 529 -19.78 -9.38 -9.27
C SER A 529 -20.39 -10.16 -10.47
#